data_fa5f54d3c2d9f1fca3ef92f95cbacffa
#
_entry.id   fa5f54d3c2d9f1fca3ef92f95cbacffa
#
_cell.length_a   1.000
_cell.length_b   1.000
_cell.length_c   1.000
_cell.angle_alpha   90.00
_cell.angle_beta   90.00
_cell.angle_gamma   90.00
#
_symmetry.space_group_name_H-M   'P 1'
#
loop_
_entity.id
_entity.type
_entity.pdbx_description
1 polymer ?
#
loop_
_entity_poly.entity_id
_entity_poly.type
_entity_poly.pdbx_seq_one_letter_code
_entity_poly.pdbx_strand_id
1 'polypeptide(L)'
;RQVPSAAFPVKSEQGLWGGNNTWSGDYNPVYLAQGHGYTKGHTRALYADMKLSQDLSAVTKGLGASMRIGYDNLASYWEDYRRGEKWGMQTVSRWEDGVPVDLVDVTGGAVSNASGSSKLDWQYRSFNFQMNVDWKRRFDKHDLYSMLLYTYKFDDRNGTNVTLYTQSAGWYTHYGYNNRYFADFTLMFSASNNLDPNSRWLPAPTVGLSWIISNEDFMKNQSVI
;
A
#
# COMPACT_ATOMS: atom_id res chain seq x y z
N ARG A 1 1.16 29.55 2.62
CA ARG A 1 0.98 30.92 3.16
C ARG A 1 1.04 31.90 1.99
N GLN A 2 0.07 32.80 1.88
CA GLN A 2 0.11 33.87 0.90
C GLN A 2 0.95 35.03 1.46
N VAL A 3 1.89 35.49 0.66
CA VAL A 3 2.71 36.66 1.00
C VAL A 3 2.04 37.89 0.41
N PRO A 4 1.79 38.97 1.19
CA PRO A 4 1.27 40.21 0.66
C PRO A 4 2.20 40.77 -0.42
N SER A 5 1.62 41.34 -1.49
CA SER A 5 2.40 41.90 -2.62
C SER A 5 3.35 43.05 -2.24
N ALA A 6 3.06 43.72 -1.12
CA ALA A 6 3.88 44.81 -0.58
C ALA A 6 4.89 44.34 0.50
N ALA A 7 5.03 43.05 0.75
CA ALA A 7 5.90 42.56 1.83
C ALA A 7 7.40 42.81 1.56
N PHE A 8 7.82 42.73 0.31
CA PHE A 8 9.18 42.97 -0.16
C PHE A 8 9.20 43.06 -1.70
N PRO A 9 10.22 43.69 -2.30
CA PRO A 9 10.42 43.70 -3.76
C PRO A 9 10.83 42.30 -4.27
N VAL A 10 10.66 42.05 -5.56
CA VAL A 10 11.10 40.79 -6.18
C VAL A 10 12.62 40.58 -6.02
N LYS A 11 13.38 41.69 -6.20
CA LYS A 11 14.80 41.75 -5.91
C LYS A 11 15.14 43.02 -5.15
N SER A 12 16.11 42.92 -4.26
CA SER A 12 16.68 44.10 -3.57
C SER A 12 17.54 44.94 -4.55
N GLU A 13 17.90 46.14 -4.15
CA GLU A 13 18.84 46.98 -4.91
C GLU A 13 20.21 46.33 -5.10
N GLN A 14 20.59 45.44 -4.19
CA GLN A 14 21.83 44.65 -4.26
C GLN A 14 21.70 43.43 -5.17
N GLY A 15 20.54 43.22 -5.83
CA GLY A 15 20.30 42.10 -6.73
C GLY A 15 19.95 40.79 -6.02
N LEU A 16 19.83 40.77 -4.69
CA LEU A 16 19.39 39.60 -3.93
C LEU A 16 17.89 39.37 -4.11
N TRP A 17 17.43 38.15 -3.93
CA TRP A 17 16.01 37.86 -3.92
C TRP A 17 15.34 38.54 -2.75
N GLY A 18 14.18 39.17 -2.99
CA GLY A 18 13.45 39.88 -1.96
C GLY A 18 12.95 38.94 -0.86
N GLY A 19 13.14 39.37 0.38
CA GLY A 19 12.70 38.64 1.57
C GLY A 19 12.97 39.47 2.82
N ASN A 20 12.35 39.11 3.93
CA ASN A 20 12.57 39.77 5.23
C ASN A 20 12.54 38.72 6.37
N ASN A 21 12.65 39.19 7.60
CA ASN A 21 12.66 38.30 8.77
C ASN A 21 11.34 37.55 9.01
N THR A 22 10.23 38.03 8.48
CA THR A 22 8.92 37.37 8.59
C THR A 22 8.70 36.39 7.44
N TRP A 23 9.14 36.77 6.23
CA TRP A 23 9.09 35.99 5.02
C TRP A 23 10.47 35.95 4.39
N SER A 24 11.17 34.82 4.61
CA SER A 24 12.47 34.61 3.96
C SER A 24 12.34 34.54 2.44
N GLY A 25 13.45 34.59 1.72
CA GLY A 25 13.47 34.46 0.26
C GLY A 25 12.76 33.22 -0.27
N ASP A 26 12.67 32.16 0.52
CA ASP A 26 11.93 30.93 0.18
C ASP A 26 10.41 31.15 0.00
N TYR A 27 9.88 32.29 0.44
CA TYR A 27 8.49 32.67 0.22
C TYR A 27 8.31 33.62 -0.99
N ASN A 28 9.40 34.05 -1.64
CA ASN A 28 9.32 34.91 -2.81
C ASN A 28 8.79 34.09 -4.01
N PRO A 29 7.59 34.37 -4.53
CA PRO A 29 6.97 33.55 -5.57
C PRO A 29 7.75 33.56 -6.89
N VAL A 30 8.46 34.61 -7.20
CA VAL A 30 9.28 34.72 -8.42
C VAL A 30 10.54 33.88 -8.27
N TYR A 31 11.16 33.91 -7.09
CA TYR A 31 12.28 33.00 -6.78
C TYR A 31 11.87 31.54 -6.86
N LEU A 32 10.75 31.18 -6.25
CA LEU A 32 10.22 29.81 -6.32
C LEU A 32 9.97 29.34 -7.75
N ALA A 33 9.49 30.25 -8.61
CA ALA A 33 9.21 29.92 -10.01
C ALA A 33 10.46 29.86 -10.91
N GLN A 34 11.50 30.65 -10.63
CA GLN A 34 12.62 30.85 -11.55
C GLN A 34 13.97 30.46 -10.97
N GLY A 35 14.18 30.61 -9.68
CA GLY A 35 15.51 30.52 -9.05
C GLY A 35 15.69 29.31 -8.14
N HIS A 36 14.62 28.76 -7.61
CA HIS A 36 14.70 27.78 -6.54
C HIS A 36 15.11 26.37 -6.99
N GLY A 37 15.02 26.07 -8.29
CA GLY A 37 15.20 24.71 -8.82
C GLY A 37 13.88 23.94 -8.85
N TYR A 38 13.96 22.63 -8.74
CA TYR A 38 12.76 21.79 -8.83
C TYR A 38 12.83 20.55 -7.93
N THR A 39 11.69 19.97 -7.67
CA THR A 39 11.57 18.68 -7.03
C THR A 39 10.91 17.71 -8.02
N LYS A 40 11.43 16.50 -8.13
CA LYS A 40 10.89 15.45 -8.98
C LYS A 40 10.44 14.28 -8.13
N GLY A 41 9.15 13.93 -8.25
CA GLY A 41 8.58 12.77 -7.61
C GLY A 41 8.31 11.66 -8.61
N HIS A 42 8.51 10.41 -8.21
CA HIS A 42 8.11 9.25 -8.99
C HIS A 42 7.68 8.11 -8.08
N THR A 43 6.68 7.37 -8.52
CA THR A 43 6.20 6.15 -7.85
C THR A 43 6.60 4.95 -8.68
N ARG A 44 7.17 3.95 -8.03
CA ARG A 44 7.51 2.66 -8.63
C ARG A 44 6.61 1.60 -8.04
N ALA A 45 6.04 0.76 -8.91
CA ALA A 45 5.22 -0.38 -8.53
C ALA A 45 5.80 -1.64 -9.16
N LEU A 46 5.98 -2.67 -8.34
CA LEU A 46 6.32 -4.02 -8.76
C LEU A 46 5.23 -4.95 -8.24
N TYR A 47 4.58 -5.68 -9.14
CA TYR A 47 3.66 -6.75 -8.82
C TYR A 47 4.22 -8.03 -9.44
N ALA A 48 4.49 -9.02 -8.62
CA ALA A 48 4.99 -10.31 -9.05
C ALA A 48 4.13 -11.42 -8.48
N ASP A 49 3.68 -12.32 -9.33
CA ASP A 49 2.85 -13.47 -8.96
C ASP A 49 3.37 -14.71 -9.68
N MET A 50 3.55 -15.80 -8.94
CA MET A 50 3.97 -17.08 -9.48
C MET A 50 3.09 -18.18 -8.90
N LYS A 51 2.57 -19.04 -9.78
CA LYS A 51 1.83 -20.24 -9.39
C LYS A 51 2.53 -21.47 -9.96
N LEU A 52 2.80 -22.43 -9.09
CA LEU A 52 3.23 -23.77 -9.44
C LEU A 52 2.11 -24.75 -9.11
N SER A 53 1.83 -25.69 -9.99
CA SER A 53 0.84 -26.74 -9.77
C SER A 53 1.39 -28.06 -10.26
N GLN A 54 1.17 -29.10 -9.47
CA GLN A 54 1.64 -30.45 -9.75
C GLN A 54 0.47 -31.43 -9.65
N ASP A 55 0.25 -32.18 -10.69
CA ASP A 55 -0.61 -33.37 -10.66
C ASP A 55 0.13 -34.51 -9.95
N LEU A 56 -0.44 -35.01 -8.88
CA LEU A 56 0.06 -36.11 -8.08
C LEU A 56 -0.78 -37.38 -8.27
N SER A 57 -1.51 -37.49 -9.37
CA SER A 57 -2.35 -38.66 -9.68
C SER A 57 -1.57 -39.98 -9.79
N ALA A 58 -0.24 -39.93 -9.94
CA ALA A 58 0.62 -41.10 -9.86
C ALA A 58 0.68 -41.68 -8.43
N VAL A 59 0.49 -40.87 -7.38
CA VAL A 59 0.44 -41.34 -5.99
C VAL A 59 -0.97 -41.84 -5.66
N THR A 60 -1.96 -41.02 -5.93
CA THR A 60 -3.37 -41.41 -5.84
C THR A 60 -4.22 -40.59 -6.80
N LYS A 61 -5.14 -41.28 -7.50
CA LYS A 61 -5.95 -40.70 -8.56
C LYS A 61 -6.75 -39.50 -8.05
N GLY A 62 -6.56 -38.33 -8.70
CA GLY A 62 -7.24 -37.10 -8.38
C GLY A 62 -6.58 -36.26 -7.29
N LEU A 63 -5.36 -36.65 -6.87
CA LEU A 63 -4.56 -35.80 -5.97
C LEU A 63 -3.82 -34.72 -6.76
N GLY A 64 -3.81 -33.52 -6.24
CA GLY A 64 -3.07 -32.39 -6.75
C GLY A 64 -2.42 -31.58 -5.63
N ALA A 65 -1.39 -30.82 -5.97
CA ALA A 65 -0.80 -29.84 -5.09
C ALA A 65 -0.53 -28.55 -5.87
N SER A 66 -0.70 -27.41 -5.23
CA SER A 66 -0.30 -26.14 -5.82
C SER A 66 0.27 -25.20 -4.78
N MET A 67 1.13 -24.31 -5.26
CA MET A 67 1.75 -23.23 -4.49
C MET A 67 1.65 -21.94 -5.27
N ARG A 68 1.31 -20.87 -4.59
CA ARG A 68 1.29 -19.51 -5.14
C ARG A 68 2.10 -18.58 -4.26
N ILE A 69 2.92 -17.77 -4.89
CA ILE A 69 3.70 -16.71 -4.25
C ILE A 69 3.35 -15.41 -4.94
N GLY A 70 2.97 -14.41 -4.16
CA GLY A 70 2.74 -13.05 -4.62
C GLY A 70 3.60 -12.06 -3.85
N TYR A 71 4.18 -11.09 -4.54
CA TYR A 71 4.94 -10.02 -3.94
C TYR A 71 4.58 -8.69 -4.60
N ASP A 72 4.13 -7.74 -3.77
CA ASP A 72 3.81 -6.39 -4.18
C ASP A 72 4.74 -5.41 -3.48
N ASN A 73 5.33 -4.50 -4.24
CA ASN A 73 6.13 -3.40 -3.71
C ASN A 73 5.76 -2.11 -4.42
N LEU A 74 5.23 -1.16 -3.66
CA LEU A 74 4.96 0.20 -4.11
C LEU A 74 5.84 1.15 -3.32
N ALA A 75 6.57 2.01 -4.00
CA ALA A 75 7.44 2.97 -3.35
C ALA A 75 7.39 4.33 -4.07
N SER A 76 7.28 5.39 -3.30
CA SER A 76 7.34 6.77 -3.79
C SER A 76 8.65 7.41 -3.36
N TYR A 77 9.30 8.03 -4.30
CA TYR A 77 10.58 8.70 -4.12
C TYR A 77 10.48 10.15 -4.54
N TRP A 78 11.14 11.02 -3.78
CA TRP A 78 11.36 12.40 -4.13
C TRP A 78 12.85 12.66 -4.34
N GLU A 79 13.15 13.29 -5.46
CA GLU A 79 14.49 13.83 -5.76
C GLU A 79 14.42 15.34 -5.64
N ASP A 80 15.22 15.91 -4.75
CA ASP A 80 15.21 17.33 -4.47
C ASP A 80 16.44 17.98 -5.13
N TYR A 81 16.18 18.79 -6.15
CA TYR A 81 17.15 19.60 -6.87
C TYR A 81 16.97 21.08 -6.57
N ARG A 82 16.36 21.40 -5.43
CA ARG A 82 16.25 22.78 -4.99
C ARG A 82 17.60 23.30 -4.51
N ARG A 83 17.81 24.58 -4.72
CA ARG A 83 19.00 25.30 -4.26
C ARG A 83 18.58 26.44 -3.34
N GLY A 84 19.42 26.76 -2.39
CA GLY A 84 19.28 27.95 -1.55
C GLY A 84 19.95 29.14 -2.17
N GLU A 85 19.38 30.32 -1.96
CA GLU A 85 19.93 31.60 -2.37
C GLU A 85 19.88 32.57 -1.20
N LYS A 86 20.75 33.58 -1.24
CA LYS A 86 20.63 34.71 -0.31
C LYS A 86 19.43 35.57 -0.67
N TRP A 87 18.74 36.00 0.35
CA TRP A 87 17.66 36.96 0.22
C TRP A 87 18.00 38.25 0.99
N GLY A 88 17.35 39.36 0.63
CA GLY A 88 17.56 40.61 1.31
C GLY A 88 16.51 41.65 0.94
N MET A 89 16.43 42.63 1.79
CA MET A 89 15.66 43.86 1.55
C MET A 89 16.25 45.01 2.34
N GLN A 90 15.99 46.22 1.90
CA GLN A 90 16.21 47.41 2.72
C GLN A 90 15.01 47.66 3.63
N THR A 91 15.25 47.99 4.87
CA THR A 91 14.24 48.42 5.84
C THR A 91 14.65 49.72 6.46
N VAL A 92 13.64 50.53 6.81
CA VAL A 92 13.87 51.82 7.47
C VAL A 92 14.24 51.56 8.95
N SER A 93 15.41 52.01 9.35
CA SER A 93 15.86 51.91 10.74
C SER A 93 15.50 53.15 11.56
N ARG A 94 15.40 54.33 10.91
CA ARG A 94 15.06 55.58 11.59
C ARG A 94 14.14 56.45 10.73
N TRP A 95 13.15 57.04 11.37
CA TRP A 95 12.20 57.95 10.80
C TRP A 95 12.35 59.32 11.49
N GLU A 96 12.37 60.42 10.71
CA GLU A 96 12.27 61.79 11.20
C GLU A 96 11.13 62.50 10.49
N ASP A 97 10.20 63.07 11.26
CA ASP A 97 9.00 63.76 10.73
C ASP A 97 8.21 62.99 9.66
N GLY A 98 8.15 61.65 9.82
CA GLY A 98 7.46 60.76 8.87
C GLY A 98 8.25 60.45 7.59
N VAL A 99 9.50 60.90 7.49
CA VAL A 99 10.39 60.65 6.37
C VAL A 99 11.44 59.61 6.80
N PRO A 100 11.70 58.58 6.00
CA PRO A 100 12.78 57.61 6.28
C PRO A 100 14.13 58.28 6.08
N VAL A 101 14.96 58.30 7.13
CA VAL A 101 16.30 58.95 7.10
C VAL A 101 17.44 57.95 7.12
N ASP A 102 17.22 56.78 7.67
CA ASP A 102 18.22 55.70 7.67
C ASP A 102 17.64 54.39 7.16
N LEU A 103 18.36 53.76 6.25
CA LEU A 103 18.05 52.45 5.68
C LEU A 103 19.09 51.44 6.12
N VAL A 104 18.63 50.24 6.51
CA VAL A 104 19.49 49.13 6.89
C VAL A 104 19.19 47.95 5.99
N ASP A 105 20.23 47.33 5.49
CA ASP A 105 20.12 46.10 4.73
C ASP A 105 19.87 44.91 5.67
N VAL A 106 18.76 44.18 5.45
CA VAL A 106 18.46 42.92 6.10
C VAL A 106 18.70 41.83 5.10
N THR A 107 19.58 40.87 5.44
CA THR A 107 19.90 39.76 4.57
C THR A 107 19.80 38.45 5.36
N GLY A 108 19.50 37.37 4.67
CA GLY A 108 19.47 36.03 5.24
C GLY A 108 19.60 34.96 4.15
N GLY A 109 19.39 33.74 4.57
CA GLY A 109 19.59 32.59 3.68
C GLY A 109 21.04 32.24 3.44
N ALA A 110 21.28 31.13 2.79
CA ALA A 110 22.62 30.67 2.38
C ALA A 110 22.55 30.14 0.95
N VAL A 111 23.59 30.43 0.19
CA VAL A 111 23.74 29.82 -1.13
C VAL A 111 24.05 28.34 -0.95
N SER A 112 23.24 27.50 -1.54
CA SER A 112 23.48 26.05 -1.61
C SER A 112 23.30 25.55 -3.02
N ASN A 113 24.15 24.65 -3.45
CA ASN A 113 24.00 23.99 -4.74
C ASN A 113 22.87 22.96 -4.68
N ALA A 114 22.19 22.75 -5.80
CA ALA A 114 21.26 21.66 -5.96
C ALA A 114 22.03 20.33 -5.78
N SER A 115 21.73 19.61 -4.70
CA SER A 115 22.53 18.41 -4.32
C SER A 115 21.97 17.10 -4.87
N GLY A 116 20.80 17.12 -5.49
CA GLY A 116 20.16 15.90 -6.03
C GLY A 116 19.90 14.83 -4.98
N SER A 117 19.46 15.22 -3.79
CA SER A 117 19.15 14.25 -2.73
C SER A 117 17.90 13.44 -3.09
N SER A 118 18.03 12.12 -3.02
CA SER A 118 16.90 11.22 -3.18
C SER A 118 16.37 10.78 -1.81
N LYS A 119 15.06 10.87 -1.63
CA LYS A 119 14.38 10.49 -0.39
C LYS A 119 13.23 9.54 -0.69
N LEU A 120 13.20 8.40 0.02
CA LEU A 120 12.02 7.55 0.08
C LEU A 120 10.94 8.30 0.88
N ASP A 121 9.80 8.56 0.25
CA ASP A 121 8.65 9.21 0.86
C ASP A 121 7.79 8.19 1.63
N TRP A 122 7.36 7.16 0.92
CA TRP A 122 6.66 6.03 1.52
C TRP A 122 6.92 4.74 0.73
N GLN A 123 6.74 3.62 1.41
CA GLN A 123 6.81 2.30 0.81
C GLN A 123 5.73 1.40 1.40
N TYR A 124 5.13 0.57 0.56
CA TYR A 124 4.26 -0.53 0.92
C TYR A 124 4.84 -1.81 0.33
N ARG A 125 4.95 -2.86 1.14
CA ARG A 125 5.37 -4.19 0.72
C ARG A 125 4.36 -5.20 1.22
N SER A 126 3.93 -6.09 0.34
CA SER A 126 3.08 -7.22 0.70
C SER A 126 3.68 -8.50 0.12
N PHE A 127 3.69 -9.54 0.90
CA PHE A 127 4.06 -10.87 0.47
C PHE A 127 2.93 -11.83 0.82
N ASN A 128 2.52 -12.64 -0.15
CA ASN A 128 1.53 -13.67 0.01
C ASN A 128 2.13 -15.01 -0.39
N PHE A 129 2.00 -15.98 0.47
CA PHE A 129 2.30 -17.38 0.20
C PHE A 129 1.04 -18.20 0.44
N GLN A 130 0.69 -19.05 -0.50
CA GLN A 130 -0.40 -20.01 -0.38
C GLN A 130 0.08 -21.37 -0.88
N MET A 131 -0.21 -22.40 -0.14
CA MET A 131 0.00 -23.78 -0.54
C MET A 131 -1.26 -24.57 -0.26
N ASN A 132 -1.65 -25.41 -1.20
CA ASN A 132 -2.74 -26.35 -1.01
C ASN A 132 -2.41 -27.73 -1.59
N VAL A 133 -2.98 -28.75 -0.95
CA VAL A 133 -3.04 -30.11 -1.43
C VAL A 133 -4.52 -30.44 -1.53
N ASP A 134 -4.95 -30.82 -2.70
CA ASP A 134 -6.35 -31.13 -2.96
C ASP A 134 -6.51 -32.53 -3.54
N TRP A 135 -7.62 -33.15 -3.21
CA TRP A 135 -8.01 -34.46 -3.69
C TRP A 135 -9.44 -34.43 -4.18
N LYS A 136 -9.63 -34.77 -5.44
CA LYS A 136 -10.94 -34.85 -6.10
C LYS A 136 -11.20 -36.27 -6.60
N ARG A 137 -12.34 -36.81 -6.19
CA ARG A 137 -12.72 -38.15 -6.58
C ARG A 137 -14.21 -38.26 -6.82
N ARG A 138 -14.56 -38.93 -7.91
CA ARG A 138 -15.94 -39.33 -8.18
C ARG A 138 -15.98 -40.88 -8.25
N PHE A 139 -16.93 -41.47 -7.54
CA PHE A 139 -17.17 -42.92 -7.54
C PHE A 139 -18.68 -43.17 -7.44
N ASP A 140 -19.22 -43.79 -8.47
CA ASP A 140 -20.67 -44.01 -8.65
C ASP A 140 -21.46 -42.71 -8.46
N LYS A 141 -22.30 -42.60 -7.46
CA LYS A 141 -23.15 -41.47 -7.13
C LYS A 141 -22.48 -40.43 -6.19
N HIS A 142 -21.27 -40.72 -5.76
CA HIS A 142 -20.55 -39.90 -4.78
C HIS A 142 -19.52 -39.00 -5.47
N ASP A 143 -19.52 -37.73 -5.12
CA ASP A 143 -18.54 -36.73 -5.55
C ASP A 143 -17.88 -36.17 -4.29
N LEU A 144 -16.57 -36.27 -4.20
CA LEU A 144 -15.80 -35.81 -3.06
C LEU A 144 -14.69 -34.90 -3.53
N TYR A 145 -14.60 -33.74 -2.92
CA TYR A 145 -13.46 -32.84 -3.01
C TYR A 145 -12.98 -32.52 -1.60
N SER A 146 -11.70 -32.65 -1.33
CA SER A 146 -11.10 -32.30 -0.05
C SER A 146 -9.81 -31.53 -0.29
N MET A 147 -9.55 -30.49 0.50
CA MET A 147 -8.38 -29.64 0.35
C MET A 147 -7.81 -29.27 1.72
N LEU A 148 -6.50 -29.42 1.86
CA LEU A 148 -5.71 -28.81 2.92
C LEU A 148 -5.08 -27.54 2.38
N LEU A 149 -5.18 -26.45 3.13
CA LEU A 149 -4.72 -25.14 2.76
C LEU A 149 -3.82 -24.58 3.86
N TYR A 150 -2.73 -23.95 3.44
CA TYR A 150 -1.93 -23.06 4.28
C TYR A 150 -1.70 -21.74 3.58
N THR A 151 -1.85 -20.63 4.30
CA THR A 151 -1.56 -19.28 3.81
C THR A 151 -0.70 -18.53 4.82
N TYR A 152 0.21 -17.76 4.28
CA TYR A 152 1.02 -16.81 5.03
C TYR A 152 1.01 -15.47 4.28
N LYS A 153 0.76 -14.41 5.01
CA LYS A 153 0.79 -13.06 4.47
C LYS A 153 1.55 -12.13 5.40
N PHE A 154 2.39 -11.28 4.85
CA PHE A 154 2.84 -10.11 5.57
C PHE A 154 2.53 -8.83 4.79
N ASP A 155 2.16 -7.79 5.52
CA ASP A 155 1.97 -6.43 5.02
C ASP A 155 2.86 -5.50 5.84
N ASP A 156 3.71 -4.75 5.14
CA ASP A 156 4.61 -3.76 5.72
C ASP A 156 4.29 -2.40 5.11
N ARG A 157 4.01 -1.43 5.97
CA ARG A 157 3.64 -0.06 5.58
C ARG A 157 4.61 0.93 6.21
N ASN A 158 5.11 1.83 5.40
CA ASN A 158 5.96 2.92 5.89
C ASN A 158 5.24 3.73 6.98
N GLY A 159 5.96 4.04 8.05
CA GLY A 159 5.43 4.78 9.20
C GLY A 159 4.74 3.93 10.26
N THR A 160 4.65 2.62 10.08
CA THR A 160 4.26 1.68 11.13
C THR A 160 5.49 0.96 11.68
N ASN A 161 5.62 0.88 12.98
CA ASN A 161 6.71 0.12 13.63
C ASN A 161 6.43 -1.38 13.67
N VAL A 162 5.27 -1.80 13.17
CA VAL A 162 4.81 -3.18 13.26
C VAL A 162 4.37 -3.67 11.89
N THR A 163 5.12 -4.62 11.36
CA THR A 163 4.70 -5.39 10.19
C THR A 163 3.58 -6.35 10.60
N LEU A 164 2.50 -6.36 9.84
CA LEU A 164 1.38 -7.26 10.07
C LEU A 164 1.66 -8.63 9.45
N TYR A 165 1.68 -9.66 10.28
CA TYR A 165 1.79 -11.07 9.87
C TYR A 165 0.47 -11.78 10.13
N THR A 166 -0.03 -12.48 9.13
CA THR A 166 -1.18 -13.36 9.26
C THR A 166 -0.87 -14.74 8.69
N GLN A 167 -1.35 -15.76 9.35
CA GLN A 167 -1.22 -17.15 8.92
C GLN A 167 -2.57 -17.83 9.05
N SER A 168 -2.86 -18.75 8.15
CA SER A 168 -4.04 -19.60 8.27
C SER A 168 -3.70 -20.99 7.77
N ALA A 169 -4.21 -22.00 8.48
CA ALA A 169 -4.17 -23.38 8.06
C ALA A 169 -5.59 -23.93 8.13
N GLY A 170 -5.99 -24.72 7.16
CA GLY A 170 -7.35 -25.21 7.15
C GLY A 170 -7.57 -26.43 6.30
N TRP A 171 -8.72 -27.02 6.56
CA TRP A 171 -9.26 -28.14 5.84
C TRP A 171 -10.65 -27.78 5.33
N TYR A 172 -10.89 -27.99 4.05
CA TYR A 172 -12.19 -27.87 3.39
C TYR A 172 -12.54 -29.23 2.77
N THR A 173 -13.81 -29.62 2.91
CA THR A 173 -14.37 -30.82 2.25
C THR A 173 -15.73 -30.50 1.71
N HIS A 174 -15.94 -30.84 0.46
CA HIS A 174 -17.23 -30.84 -0.25
C HIS A 174 -17.60 -32.25 -0.61
N TYR A 175 -18.79 -32.68 -0.20
CA TYR A 175 -19.34 -33.97 -0.54
C TYR A 175 -20.68 -33.81 -1.24
N GLY A 176 -20.83 -34.47 -2.39
CA GLY A 176 -22.05 -34.53 -3.15
C GLY A 176 -22.54 -35.97 -3.32
N TYR A 177 -23.85 -36.16 -3.17
CA TYR A 177 -24.50 -37.46 -3.41
C TYR A 177 -25.56 -37.33 -4.49
N ASN A 178 -25.41 -38.13 -5.55
CA ASN A 178 -26.36 -38.26 -6.67
C ASN A 178 -26.74 -36.93 -7.34
N ASN A 179 -25.88 -35.91 -7.27
CA ASN A 179 -26.14 -34.55 -7.70
C ASN A 179 -27.43 -33.94 -7.07
N ARG A 180 -27.84 -34.39 -5.89
CA ARG A 180 -29.04 -33.93 -5.18
C ARG A 180 -28.69 -33.32 -3.82
N TYR A 181 -27.87 -34.00 -3.05
CA TYR A 181 -27.55 -33.62 -1.68
C TYR A 181 -26.08 -33.24 -1.61
N PHE A 182 -25.79 -32.13 -0.93
CA PHE A 182 -24.44 -31.65 -0.77
C PHE A 182 -24.19 -31.26 0.69
N ALA A 183 -22.99 -31.54 1.14
CA ALA A 183 -22.51 -31.16 2.46
C ALA A 183 -21.11 -30.54 2.33
N ASP A 184 -20.93 -29.38 2.94
CA ASP A 184 -19.67 -28.66 3.01
C ASP A 184 -19.21 -28.61 4.46
N PHE A 185 -17.93 -28.87 4.67
CA PHE A 185 -17.27 -28.69 5.95
C PHE A 185 -16.00 -27.91 5.78
N THR A 186 -15.80 -26.89 6.60
CA THR A 186 -14.55 -26.14 6.67
C THR A 186 -14.11 -25.99 8.11
N LEU A 187 -12.82 -26.22 8.34
CA LEU A 187 -12.19 -25.91 9.63
C LEU A 187 -10.93 -25.07 9.31
N MET A 188 -10.97 -23.80 9.69
CA MET A 188 -9.84 -22.89 9.54
C MET A 188 -9.29 -22.52 10.90
N PHE A 189 -7.96 -22.46 10.98
CA PHE A 189 -7.23 -21.86 12.09
C PHE A 189 -6.49 -20.65 11.54
N SER A 190 -6.73 -19.49 12.11
CA SER A 190 -6.13 -18.23 11.70
C SER A 190 -5.39 -17.58 12.85
N ALA A 191 -4.23 -17.02 12.58
CA ALA A 191 -3.39 -16.33 13.54
C ALA A 191 -2.89 -14.99 13.00
N SER A 192 -2.73 -14.01 13.89
CA SER A 192 -2.11 -12.72 13.59
C SER A 192 -1.14 -12.33 14.71
N ASN A 193 -0.06 -11.63 14.33
CA ASN A 193 0.86 -11.07 15.33
C ASN A 193 0.27 -9.91 16.15
N ASN A 194 -0.91 -9.39 15.78
CA ASN A 194 -1.64 -8.42 16.59
C ASN A 194 -2.39 -9.05 17.78
N LEU A 195 -2.44 -10.38 17.85
CA LEU A 195 -3.08 -11.12 18.93
C LEU A 195 -2.04 -11.61 19.95
N ASP A 196 -2.48 -11.83 21.17
CA ASP A 196 -1.63 -12.39 22.25
C ASP A 196 -0.94 -13.69 21.79
N PRO A 197 0.37 -13.85 21.99
CA PRO A 197 1.12 -15.03 21.58
C PRO A 197 0.53 -16.36 22.04
N ASN A 198 -0.09 -16.39 23.22
CA ASN A 198 -0.64 -17.62 23.82
C ASN A 198 -2.02 -18.00 23.27
N SER A 199 -2.74 -17.06 22.65
CA SER A 199 -4.12 -17.26 22.16
C SER A 199 -4.35 -16.76 20.73
N ARG A 200 -3.31 -16.66 19.94
CA ARG A 200 -3.39 -16.07 18.58
C ARG A 200 -4.05 -16.95 17.53
N TRP A 201 -4.12 -18.26 17.77
CA TRP A 201 -4.74 -19.21 16.83
C TRP A 201 -6.22 -19.38 17.14
N LEU A 202 -7.06 -18.90 16.23
CA LEU A 202 -8.51 -18.94 16.38
C LEU A 202 -9.11 -19.97 15.42
N PRO A 203 -9.83 -20.98 15.92
CA PRO A 203 -10.56 -21.93 15.09
C PRO A 203 -11.86 -21.30 14.56
N ALA A 204 -12.17 -21.56 13.31
CA ALA A 204 -13.40 -21.13 12.64
C ALA A 204 -14.01 -22.32 11.89
N PRO A 205 -14.81 -23.18 12.55
CA PRO A 205 -15.55 -24.25 11.90
C PRO A 205 -16.76 -23.68 11.14
N THR A 206 -17.04 -24.25 9.96
CA THR A 206 -18.22 -23.92 9.17
C THR A 206 -18.80 -25.19 8.57
N VAL A 207 -20.13 -25.32 8.58
CA VAL A 207 -20.88 -26.41 7.98
C VAL A 207 -21.94 -25.86 7.06
N GLY A 208 -22.06 -26.40 5.89
CA GLY A 208 -23.09 -26.09 4.90
C GLY A 208 -23.80 -27.35 4.44
N LEU A 209 -25.11 -27.29 4.25
CA LEU A 209 -25.92 -28.34 3.65
C LEU A 209 -26.75 -27.73 2.53
N SER A 210 -26.85 -28.45 1.41
CA SER A 210 -27.71 -28.01 0.32
C SER A 210 -28.39 -29.19 -0.38
N TRP A 211 -29.55 -28.93 -0.95
CA TRP A 211 -30.37 -29.90 -1.65
C TRP A 211 -30.90 -29.30 -2.94
N ILE A 212 -30.72 -30.02 -4.05
CA ILE A 212 -31.25 -29.64 -5.34
C ILE A 212 -32.56 -30.42 -5.56
N ILE A 213 -33.66 -29.80 -5.17
CA ILE A 213 -35.00 -30.38 -5.22
C ILE A 213 -35.42 -30.74 -6.65
N SER A 214 -35.02 -29.91 -7.63
CA SER A 214 -35.35 -30.15 -9.05
C SER A 214 -34.77 -31.47 -9.61
N ASN A 215 -33.75 -32.04 -8.95
CA ASN A 215 -33.16 -33.32 -9.34
C ASN A 215 -33.88 -34.54 -8.72
N GLU A 216 -34.88 -34.31 -7.90
CA GLU A 216 -35.68 -35.41 -7.30
C GLU A 216 -36.63 -36.03 -8.32
N ASP A 217 -36.90 -37.33 -8.16
CA ASP A 217 -37.75 -38.09 -9.08
C ASP A 217 -39.18 -37.57 -9.14
N PHE A 218 -39.70 -37.04 -8.05
CA PHE A 218 -41.03 -36.43 -7.98
C PHE A 218 -41.14 -35.09 -8.72
N MET A 219 -40.03 -34.43 -9.02
CA MET A 219 -39.97 -33.15 -9.76
C MET A 219 -39.76 -33.33 -11.26
N LYS A 220 -39.32 -34.49 -11.73
CA LYS A 220 -38.96 -34.74 -13.15
C LYS A 220 -40.14 -34.55 -14.11
N ASN A 221 -41.41 -34.69 -13.67
CA ASN A 221 -42.60 -34.55 -14.49
C ASN A 221 -43.36 -33.24 -14.22
N GLN A 222 -42.77 -32.32 -13.47
CA GLN A 222 -43.38 -31.04 -13.18
C GLN A 222 -42.79 -29.98 -14.12
N SER A 223 -43.58 -29.57 -15.09
CA SER A 223 -43.30 -28.43 -15.97
C SER A 223 -43.51 -27.13 -15.19
N VAL A 224 -42.73 -26.90 -14.14
CA VAL A 224 -42.72 -25.62 -13.42
C VAL A 224 -41.44 -24.90 -13.78
N ILE A 225 -41.59 -23.87 -14.61
CA ILE A 225 -40.68 -22.89 -15.19
C ILE A 225 -40.03 -23.34 -16.46
#